data_a226084d5a48e7fdebc6d0311909de59
#
_entry.id   a226084d5a48e7fdebc6d0311909de59
#
_cell.length_a   1.000
_cell.length_b   1.000
_cell.length_c   1.000
_cell.angle_alpha   90.00
_cell.angle_beta   90.00
_cell.angle_gamma   90.00
#
_symmetry.space_group_name_H-M   'P 1'
#
loop_
_entity.id
_entity.type
_entity.pdbx_description
1 polymer ?
#
loop_
_entity_poly.entity_id
_entity_poly.type
_entity_poly.pdbx_seq_one_letter_code
_entity_poly.pdbx_strand_id
1 'polypeptide(L)'
;MAVKDDDAVAAVESAMVRIRRRQARRTLARSFAPPGEQELTPDGHAVLDLVEEAQQRGATATVGSIADAMGVDRPRASKLVAAAVQAGLVRREADQGDGRRALLVLSAAGRDHLEHVHELRRRRFADAMAAWAPAERANFARLLTAFVAALDADSRR
;
A
#
# COMPACT_ATOMS: atom_id res chain seq x y z
N MET A 1 25.03 26.27 5.97
CA MET A 1 25.82 25.59 4.92
C MET A 1 24.80 24.92 3.99
N ALA A 2 24.65 25.44 2.76
CA ALA A 2 23.72 24.85 1.81
C ALA A 2 24.23 23.46 1.43
N VAL A 3 23.43 22.43 1.71
CA VAL A 3 23.66 21.07 1.18
C VAL A 3 23.64 21.21 -0.33
N LYS A 4 24.69 20.76 -1.02
CA LYS A 4 24.68 20.73 -2.48
C LYS A 4 23.50 19.92 -2.95
N ASP A 5 22.86 20.30 -4.05
CA ASP A 5 21.67 19.64 -4.58
C ASP A 5 21.91 18.13 -4.80
N ASP A 6 23.08 17.75 -5.28
CA ASP A 6 23.54 16.35 -5.41
C ASP A 6 23.57 15.60 -4.08
N ASP A 7 23.94 16.26 -2.98
CA ASP A 7 23.99 15.62 -1.66
C ASP A 7 22.58 15.33 -1.12
N ALA A 8 21.61 16.19 -1.42
CA ALA A 8 20.22 16.00 -1.03
C ALA A 8 19.58 14.83 -1.81
N VAL A 9 19.82 14.74 -3.11
CA VAL A 9 19.34 13.64 -3.95
C VAL A 9 19.94 12.30 -3.51
N ALA A 10 21.24 12.27 -3.22
CA ALA A 10 21.92 11.08 -2.72
C ALA A 10 21.37 10.64 -1.34
N ALA A 11 21.02 11.58 -0.48
CA ALA A 11 20.40 11.28 0.81
C ALA A 11 19.01 10.66 0.65
N VAL A 12 18.21 11.17 -0.29
CA VAL A 12 16.89 10.60 -0.63
C VAL A 12 17.05 9.19 -1.20
N GLU A 13 17.98 8.97 -2.15
CA GLU A 13 18.27 7.64 -2.71
C GLU A 13 18.61 6.64 -1.60
N SER A 14 19.55 7.00 -0.74
CA SER A 14 19.98 6.15 0.38
C SER A 14 18.82 5.83 1.35
N ALA A 15 17.96 6.81 1.64
CA ALA A 15 16.78 6.61 2.48
C ALA A 15 15.79 5.64 1.82
N MET A 16 15.53 5.78 0.52
CA MET A 16 14.63 4.90 -0.23
C MET A 16 15.16 3.46 -0.30
N VAL A 17 16.46 3.27 -0.48
CA VAL A 17 17.08 1.93 -0.43
C VAL A 17 16.89 1.29 0.96
N ARG A 18 17.07 2.07 2.03
CA ARG A 18 16.83 1.58 3.40
C ARG A 18 15.37 1.21 3.65
N ILE A 19 14.43 2.01 3.18
CA ILE A 19 12.99 1.73 3.26
C ILE A 19 12.67 0.43 2.53
N ARG A 20 13.12 0.28 1.28
CA ARG A 20 12.91 -0.92 0.47
C ARG A 20 13.47 -2.17 1.14
N ARG A 21 14.70 -2.11 1.66
CA ARG A 21 15.32 -3.23 2.40
C ARG A 21 14.52 -3.61 3.64
N ARG A 22 13.99 -2.63 4.36
CA ARG A 22 13.18 -2.83 5.56
C ARG A 22 11.82 -3.47 5.22
N GLN A 23 11.19 -3.05 4.14
CA GLN A 23 9.96 -3.63 3.62
C GLN A 23 10.19 -5.08 3.14
N ALA A 24 11.26 -5.32 2.39
CA ALA A 24 11.62 -6.66 1.93
C ALA A 24 11.88 -7.64 3.09
N ARG A 25 12.42 -7.15 4.20
CA ARG A 25 12.59 -7.97 5.43
C ARG A 25 11.28 -8.21 6.19
N ARG A 26 10.14 -7.82 5.64
CA ARG A 26 8.80 -8.01 6.24
C ARG A 26 8.65 -7.45 7.67
N THR A 27 9.61 -6.65 8.14
CA THR A 27 9.63 -6.15 9.52
C THR A 27 8.52 -5.10 9.73
N LEU A 28 8.23 -4.31 8.70
CA LEU A 28 7.20 -3.28 8.77
C LEU A 28 5.79 -3.90 8.79
N ALA A 29 5.54 -4.89 7.96
CA ALA A 29 4.24 -5.53 7.84
C ALA A 29 3.86 -6.35 9.09
N ARG A 30 4.81 -7.09 9.69
CA ARG A 30 4.57 -7.79 10.98
C ARG A 30 4.29 -6.83 12.13
N SER A 31 4.78 -5.60 12.06
CA SER A 31 4.53 -4.58 13.09
C SER A 31 3.12 -4.00 13.04
N PHE A 32 2.34 -4.32 12.01
CA PHE A 32 1.00 -3.79 11.77
C PHE A 32 -0.10 -4.86 11.76
N ALA A 33 0.25 -6.15 11.87
CA ALA A 33 -0.74 -7.21 11.98
C ALA A 33 -1.40 -7.17 13.37
N PRO A 34 -2.74 -7.19 13.46
CA PRO A 34 -3.44 -7.33 14.73
C PRO A 34 -3.10 -8.67 15.37
N PRO A 35 -2.90 -8.75 16.69
CA PRO A 35 -2.70 -10.05 17.36
C PRO A 35 -3.98 -10.86 17.29
N GLY A 36 -3.90 -12.08 16.75
CA GLY A 36 -4.95 -13.11 16.84
C GLY A 36 -5.88 -13.30 15.65
N GLU A 37 -5.73 -12.56 14.55
CA GLU A 37 -6.44 -12.82 13.29
C GLU A 37 -5.62 -13.73 12.38
N GLN A 38 -6.30 -14.49 11.47
CA GLN A 38 -5.62 -15.23 10.42
C GLN A 38 -4.71 -14.25 9.66
N GLU A 39 -3.40 -14.32 9.94
CA GLU A 39 -2.44 -13.37 9.46
C GLU A 39 -2.38 -13.40 7.93
N LEU A 40 -3.02 -12.42 7.30
CA LEU A 40 -2.68 -12.13 5.92
C LEU A 40 -1.18 -11.87 5.84
N THR A 41 -0.55 -12.48 4.85
CA THR A 41 0.85 -12.16 4.55
C THR A 41 0.96 -10.67 4.19
N PRO A 42 2.15 -10.06 4.29
CA PRO A 42 2.36 -8.68 3.83
C PRO A 42 1.85 -8.42 2.41
N ASP A 43 2.03 -9.40 1.52
CA ASP A 43 1.53 -9.34 0.15
C ASP A 43 -0.01 -9.41 0.11
N GLY A 44 -0.64 -10.13 1.05
CA GLY A 44 -2.10 -10.14 1.20
C GLY A 44 -2.66 -8.80 1.67
N HIS A 45 -1.99 -8.09 2.58
CA HIS A 45 -2.37 -6.73 2.96
C HIS A 45 -2.23 -5.75 1.79
N ALA A 46 -1.18 -5.91 0.94
CA ALA A 46 -1.03 -5.10 -0.26
C ALA A 46 -2.20 -5.27 -1.23
N VAL A 47 -2.80 -6.46 -1.31
CA VAL A 47 -4.03 -6.67 -2.11
C VAL A 47 -5.18 -5.82 -1.58
N LEU A 48 -5.37 -5.75 -0.25
CA LEU A 48 -6.42 -4.93 0.34
C LEU A 48 -6.20 -3.44 0.07
N ASP A 49 -4.96 -2.95 0.31
CA ASP A 49 -4.58 -1.57 0.04
C ASP A 49 -4.87 -1.19 -1.44
N LEU A 50 -4.55 -2.07 -2.41
CA LEU A 50 -4.80 -1.84 -3.83
C LEU A 50 -6.28 -1.87 -4.22
N VAL A 51 -7.08 -2.74 -3.60
CA VAL A 51 -8.54 -2.78 -3.80
C VAL A 51 -9.17 -1.50 -3.25
N GLU A 52 -8.75 -1.03 -2.06
CA GLU A 52 -9.20 0.24 -1.49
C GLU A 52 -8.85 1.42 -2.39
N GLU A 53 -7.60 1.49 -2.86
CA GLU A 53 -7.13 2.56 -3.74
C GLU A 53 -7.93 2.62 -5.04
N ALA A 54 -8.23 1.48 -5.65
CA ALA A 54 -9.07 1.42 -6.84
C ALA A 54 -10.48 1.95 -6.55
N GLN A 55 -11.10 1.55 -5.44
CA GLN A 55 -12.41 2.04 -5.04
C GLN A 55 -12.42 3.55 -4.79
N GLN A 56 -11.42 4.11 -4.12
CA GLN A 56 -11.27 5.54 -3.87
C GLN A 56 -11.14 6.36 -5.15
N ARG A 57 -10.52 5.78 -6.19
CA ARG A 57 -10.38 6.41 -7.53
C ARG A 57 -11.57 6.19 -8.45
N GLY A 58 -12.62 5.49 -8.01
CA GLY A 58 -13.74 5.10 -8.88
C GLY A 58 -13.33 4.11 -9.97
N ALA A 59 -12.21 3.41 -9.79
CA ALA A 59 -11.69 2.40 -10.72
C ALA A 59 -12.09 0.99 -10.26
N THR A 60 -11.98 0.01 -11.18
CA THR A 60 -12.27 -1.39 -10.89
C THR A 60 -10.98 -2.15 -10.55
N ALA A 61 -10.99 -2.88 -9.44
CA ALA A 61 -9.92 -3.81 -9.09
C ALA A 61 -10.24 -5.20 -9.66
N THR A 62 -9.25 -5.81 -10.31
CA THR A 62 -9.32 -7.17 -10.83
C THR A 62 -8.04 -7.92 -10.47
N VAL A 63 -8.01 -9.25 -10.61
CA VAL A 63 -6.77 -10.02 -10.42
C VAL A 63 -5.65 -9.52 -11.36
N GLY A 64 -6.01 -9.11 -12.58
CA GLY A 64 -5.04 -8.55 -13.54
C GLY A 64 -4.45 -7.23 -13.05
N SER A 65 -5.30 -6.27 -12.66
CA SER A 65 -4.81 -4.98 -12.17
C SER A 65 -4.00 -5.10 -10.87
N ILE A 66 -4.34 -6.05 -10.00
CA ILE A 66 -3.53 -6.37 -8.81
C ILE A 66 -2.17 -6.95 -9.21
N ALA A 67 -2.12 -7.87 -10.19
CA ALA A 67 -0.87 -8.44 -10.68
C ALA A 67 0.07 -7.35 -11.22
N ASP A 68 -0.46 -6.48 -12.07
CA ASP A 68 0.26 -5.37 -12.67
C ASP A 68 0.80 -4.39 -11.59
N ALA A 69 -0.05 -3.98 -10.66
CA ALA A 69 0.32 -3.05 -9.59
C ALA A 69 1.37 -3.63 -8.61
N MET A 70 1.33 -4.94 -8.36
CA MET A 70 2.30 -5.62 -7.51
C MET A 70 3.59 -6.04 -8.24
N GLY A 71 3.62 -5.97 -9.57
CA GLY A 71 4.74 -6.48 -10.37
C GLY A 71 4.94 -8.00 -10.24
N VAL A 72 3.84 -8.76 -10.12
CA VAL A 72 3.85 -10.22 -10.01
C VAL A 72 3.08 -10.88 -11.15
N ASP A 73 3.30 -12.18 -11.37
CA ASP A 73 2.50 -12.93 -12.32
C ASP A 73 1.04 -13.14 -11.86
N ARG A 74 0.13 -13.36 -12.82
CA ARG A 74 -1.30 -13.60 -12.53
C ARG A 74 -1.56 -14.79 -11.61
N PRO A 75 -0.88 -15.96 -11.73
CA PRO A 75 -1.04 -17.06 -10.80
C PRO A 75 -0.74 -16.67 -9.35
N ARG A 76 0.32 -15.89 -9.12
CA ARG A 76 0.66 -15.39 -7.77
C ARG A 76 -0.38 -14.39 -7.27
N ALA A 77 -0.76 -13.41 -8.07
CA ALA A 77 -1.82 -12.46 -7.71
C ALA A 77 -3.14 -13.19 -7.39
N SER A 78 -3.51 -14.21 -8.19
CA SER A 78 -4.71 -15.02 -7.95
C SER A 78 -4.68 -15.74 -6.61
N LYS A 79 -3.54 -16.27 -6.19
CA LYS A 79 -3.38 -16.91 -4.87
C LYS A 79 -3.52 -15.90 -3.73
N LEU A 80 -2.94 -14.71 -3.87
CA LEU A 80 -3.03 -13.65 -2.86
C LEU A 80 -4.47 -13.13 -2.72
N VAL A 81 -5.15 -12.92 -3.84
CA VAL A 81 -6.57 -12.54 -3.86
C VAL A 81 -7.44 -13.64 -3.26
N ALA A 82 -7.17 -14.93 -3.59
CA ALA A 82 -7.91 -16.04 -3.03
C ALA A 82 -7.77 -16.09 -1.50
N ALA A 83 -6.57 -15.86 -0.98
CA ALA A 83 -6.34 -15.77 0.47
C ALA A 83 -7.13 -14.62 1.12
N ALA A 84 -7.16 -13.43 0.51
CA ALA A 84 -7.94 -12.30 1.01
C ALA A 84 -9.47 -12.56 0.97
N VAL A 85 -9.94 -13.27 -0.07
CA VAL A 85 -11.35 -13.71 -0.17
C VAL A 85 -11.66 -14.77 0.89
N GLN A 86 -10.76 -15.73 1.10
CA GLN A 86 -10.93 -16.78 2.08
C GLN A 86 -10.94 -16.24 3.53
N ALA A 87 -10.17 -15.19 3.77
CA ALA A 87 -10.20 -14.44 5.04
C ALA A 87 -11.46 -13.57 5.20
N GLY A 88 -12.35 -13.51 4.20
CA GLY A 88 -13.58 -12.73 4.24
C GLY A 88 -13.37 -11.21 4.09
N LEU A 89 -12.17 -10.76 3.76
CA LEU A 89 -11.81 -9.32 3.70
C LEU A 89 -12.05 -8.71 2.31
N VAL A 90 -12.01 -9.55 1.27
CA VAL A 90 -12.33 -9.20 -0.12
C VAL A 90 -13.45 -10.11 -0.61
N ARG A 91 -14.35 -9.58 -1.44
CA ARG A 91 -15.36 -10.37 -2.13
C ARG A 91 -15.25 -10.14 -3.64
N ARG A 92 -15.74 -11.12 -4.41
CA ARG A 92 -15.82 -11.02 -5.86
C ARG A 92 -17.24 -10.63 -6.24
N GLU A 93 -17.36 -9.64 -7.12
CA GLU A 93 -18.62 -9.22 -7.73
C GLU A 93 -18.54 -9.42 -9.24
N ALA A 94 -19.67 -9.77 -9.86
CA ALA A 94 -19.75 -9.81 -11.31
C ALA A 94 -19.70 -8.38 -11.86
N ASP A 95 -18.91 -8.16 -12.91
CA ASP A 95 -18.92 -6.90 -13.64
C ASP A 95 -20.25 -6.76 -14.39
N GLN A 96 -20.96 -5.66 -14.17
CA GLN A 96 -22.27 -5.41 -14.82
C GLN A 96 -22.11 -5.20 -16.34
N GLY A 97 -20.93 -4.79 -16.81
CA GLY A 97 -20.65 -4.57 -18.24
C GLY A 97 -20.04 -5.78 -18.93
N ASP A 98 -19.35 -6.65 -18.21
CA ASP A 98 -18.72 -7.88 -18.73
C ASP A 98 -18.78 -8.98 -17.66
N GLY A 99 -19.82 -9.79 -17.71
CA GLY A 99 -20.05 -10.90 -16.77
C GLY A 99 -18.93 -11.96 -16.70
N ARG A 100 -17.92 -11.88 -17.59
CA ARG A 100 -16.75 -12.73 -17.54
C ARG A 100 -15.66 -12.20 -16.60
N ARG A 101 -15.80 -10.94 -16.16
CA ARG A 101 -14.85 -10.27 -15.27
C ARG A 101 -15.36 -10.30 -13.84
N ALA A 102 -14.53 -10.75 -12.93
CA ALA A 102 -14.79 -10.63 -11.50
C ALA A 102 -14.10 -9.37 -10.97
N LEU A 103 -14.89 -8.48 -10.42
CA LEU A 103 -14.41 -7.30 -9.71
C LEU A 103 -14.10 -7.67 -8.27
N LEU A 104 -13.07 -7.06 -7.73
CA LEU A 104 -12.67 -7.22 -6.34
C LEU A 104 -13.14 -6.00 -5.55
N VAL A 105 -13.84 -6.25 -4.46
CA VAL A 105 -14.33 -5.21 -3.56
C VAL A 105 -14.02 -5.58 -2.12
N LEU A 106 -13.75 -4.59 -1.29
CA LEU A 106 -13.61 -4.82 0.16
C LEU A 106 -14.97 -5.22 0.74
N SER A 107 -14.97 -6.23 1.59
CA SER A 107 -16.11 -6.53 2.46
C SER A 107 -16.25 -5.48 3.57
N ALA A 108 -17.30 -5.53 4.38
CA ALA A 108 -17.39 -4.72 5.61
C ALA A 108 -16.21 -5.01 6.53
N ALA A 109 -15.95 -6.30 6.79
CA ALA A 109 -14.80 -6.73 7.60
C ALA A 109 -13.46 -6.30 7.01
N GLY A 110 -13.32 -6.27 5.67
CA GLY A 110 -12.11 -5.78 5.00
C GLY A 110 -11.88 -4.29 5.21
N ARG A 111 -12.93 -3.47 5.18
CA ARG A 111 -12.83 -2.04 5.47
C ARG A 111 -12.45 -1.78 6.93
N ASP A 112 -13.12 -2.47 7.87
CA ASP A 112 -12.84 -2.34 9.31
C ASP A 112 -11.39 -2.77 9.60
N HIS A 113 -10.93 -3.86 8.98
CA HIS A 113 -9.56 -4.33 9.10
C HIS A 113 -8.54 -3.29 8.58
N LEU A 114 -8.77 -2.72 7.38
CA LEU A 114 -7.88 -1.69 6.83
C LEU A 114 -7.87 -0.42 7.67
N GLU A 115 -9.02 0.04 8.18
CA GLU A 115 -9.07 1.20 9.06
C GLU A 115 -8.19 0.98 10.30
N HIS A 116 -8.26 -0.20 10.91
CA HIS A 116 -7.40 -0.56 12.04
C HIS A 116 -5.91 -0.56 11.65
N VAL A 117 -5.57 -1.16 10.51
CA VAL A 117 -4.19 -1.18 10.00
C VAL A 117 -3.69 0.24 9.70
N HIS A 118 -4.54 1.09 9.10
CA HIS A 118 -4.22 2.49 8.85
C HIS A 118 -3.97 3.26 10.15
N GLU A 119 -4.76 3.02 11.18
CA GLU A 119 -4.55 3.66 12.49
C GLU A 119 -3.20 3.27 13.09
N LEU A 120 -2.85 1.97 13.07
CA LEU A 120 -1.55 1.50 13.54
C LEU A 120 -0.39 2.11 12.73
N ARG A 121 -0.52 2.19 11.39
CA ARG A 121 0.47 2.84 10.52
C ARG A 121 0.61 4.33 10.88
N ARG A 122 -0.51 5.06 11.04
CA ARG A 122 -0.52 6.48 11.40
C ARG A 122 0.18 6.71 12.75
N ARG A 123 -0.13 5.91 13.77
CA ARG A 123 0.55 5.97 15.08
C ARG A 123 2.05 5.76 14.93
N ARG A 124 2.46 4.72 14.20
CA ARG A 124 3.88 4.42 13.96
C ARG A 124 4.64 5.56 13.26
N PHE A 125 4.00 6.20 12.28
CA PHE A 125 4.59 7.34 11.59
C PHE A 125 4.61 8.58 12.48
N ALA A 126 3.57 8.81 13.28
CA ALA A 126 3.55 9.88 14.26
C ALA A 126 4.70 9.74 15.29
N ASP A 127 4.92 8.53 15.80
CA ASP A 127 6.02 8.22 16.72
C ASP A 127 7.39 8.49 16.08
N ALA A 128 7.57 8.08 14.82
CA ALA A 128 8.82 8.33 14.09
C ALA A 128 9.10 9.83 13.87
N MET A 129 8.07 10.64 13.85
CA MET A 129 8.14 12.11 13.70
C MET A 129 7.86 12.85 15.02
N ALA A 130 7.93 12.18 16.19
CA ALA A 130 7.54 12.78 17.46
C ALA A 130 8.36 14.03 17.81
N ALA A 131 9.65 14.04 17.47
CA ALA A 131 10.55 15.16 17.71
C ALA A 131 10.45 16.30 16.68
N TRP A 132 9.65 16.15 15.62
CA TRP A 132 9.53 17.15 14.55
C TRP A 132 8.51 18.22 14.91
N ALA A 133 8.78 19.46 14.54
CA ALA A 133 7.80 20.52 14.64
C ALA A 133 6.59 20.25 13.70
N PRO A 134 5.39 20.74 14.03
CA PRO A 134 4.20 20.56 13.18
C PRO A 134 4.42 21.02 11.73
N ALA A 135 5.13 22.14 11.53
CA ALA A 135 5.44 22.66 10.20
C ALA A 135 6.38 21.73 9.39
N GLU A 136 7.32 21.07 10.06
CA GLU A 136 8.21 20.08 9.43
C GLU A 136 7.44 18.85 8.97
N ARG A 137 6.52 18.33 9.80
CA ARG A 137 5.65 17.21 9.45
C ARG A 137 4.77 17.55 8.24
N ALA A 138 4.16 18.73 8.23
CA ALA A 138 3.32 19.19 7.13
C ALA A 138 4.14 19.35 5.83
N ASN A 139 5.34 19.94 5.91
CA ASN A 139 6.21 20.09 4.76
C ASN A 139 6.70 18.74 4.21
N PHE A 140 7.08 17.82 5.10
CA PHE A 140 7.47 16.47 4.72
C PHE A 140 6.33 15.73 4.03
N ALA A 141 5.11 15.77 4.58
CA ALA A 141 3.94 15.15 3.98
C ALA A 141 3.70 15.67 2.55
N ARG A 142 3.72 17.00 2.37
CA ARG A 142 3.55 17.64 1.06
C ARG A 142 4.63 17.22 0.05
N LEU A 143 5.90 17.25 0.48
CA LEU A 143 7.04 16.90 -0.39
C LEU A 143 7.04 15.41 -0.75
N LEU A 144 6.78 14.54 0.22
CA LEU A 144 6.71 13.09 -0.02
C LEU A 144 5.58 12.73 -0.98
N THR A 145 4.40 13.33 -0.82
CA THR A 145 3.27 13.12 -1.73
C THR A 145 3.62 13.56 -3.15
N ALA A 146 4.24 14.73 -3.31
CA ALA A 146 4.68 15.22 -4.62
C ALA A 146 5.75 14.32 -5.25
N PHE A 147 6.70 13.83 -4.45
CA PHE A 147 7.75 12.92 -4.90
C PHE A 147 7.18 11.59 -5.41
N VAL A 148 6.26 10.98 -4.66
CA VAL A 148 5.60 9.72 -5.07
C VAL A 148 4.80 9.94 -6.36
N ALA A 149 4.04 11.03 -6.46
CA ALA A 149 3.27 11.34 -7.67
C ALA A 149 4.17 11.52 -8.92
N ALA A 150 5.36 12.09 -8.75
CA ALA A 150 6.33 12.23 -9.85
C ALA A 150 6.89 10.88 -10.30
N LEU A 151 7.21 9.97 -9.38
CA LEU A 151 7.65 8.61 -9.69
C LEU A 151 6.56 7.81 -10.43
N ASP A 152 5.31 7.93 -10.02
CA ASP A 152 4.18 7.26 -10.68
C ASP A 152 3.94 7.78 -12.10
N ALA A 153 4.18 9.06 -12.35
CA ALA A 153 4.07 9.65 -13.68
C ALA A 153 5.17 9.17 -14.64
N ASP A 154 6.38 8.96 -14.13
CA ASP A 154 7.51 8.44 -14.91
C ASP A 154 7.34 6.96 -15.28
N SER A 155 6.82 6.15 -14.36
CA SER A 155 6.55 4.72 -14.59
C SER A 155 5.49 4.43 -15.66
N ARG A 156 4.74 5.46 -16.10
CA ARG A 156 3.70 5.36 -17.13
C ARG A 156 4.16 5.79 -18.53
N ARG A 157 5.40 6.22 -18.67
CA ARG A 157 6.01 6.60 -19.96
C ARG A 157 6.75 5.45 -20.60
#